data_9cebdd977c7acc7ccce39a10ae968057
#
_entry.id   9cebdd977c7acc7ccce39a10ae968057
#
_cell.length_a   1.000
_cell.length_b   1.000
_cell.length_c   1.000
_cell.angle_alpha   90.00
_cell.angle_beta   90.00
_cell.angle_gamma   90.00
#
_symmetry.space_group_name_H-M   'P 1'
#
loop_
_entity.id
_entity.type
_entity.pdbx_description
1 polymer ?
#
loop_
_entity_poly.entity_id
_entity_poly.type
_entity_poly.pdbx_seq_one_letter_code
_entity_poly.pdbx_strand_id
1 'polypeptide(L)'
;GRSFALYRSRKEARIHSEAMRTALTEQYSAVAEALGVLSEQLGRPGDPEPYKSSRVAEFFTGLGAPPQECAVTLDDLGRTHAAVTLPRTRFTPQELAALAGEVGHICRRTLEVPQVLSCKGMTTLLFSERPALRAVFGAASAAARGEVSGDAVQQFCSPTAAQMILCDGMGTGRPAAV
;
A
#
# COMPACT_ATOMS: atom_id res chain seq x y z
N GLY A 1 -54.09 7.00 5.50
CA GLY A 1 -52.87 6.56 6.22
C GLY A 1 -51.89 5.73 5.40
N ARG A 2 -52.31 4.77 4.59
CA ARG A 2 -51.40 3.83 3.86
C ARG A 2 -50.54 4.50 2.78
N SER A 3 -51.05 5.46 2.04
CA SER A 3 -50.28 6.17 0.99
C SER A 3 -49.10 6.97 1.52
N PHE A 4 -49.26 7.57 2.70
CA PHE A 4 -48.23 8.40 3.32
C PHE A 4 -47.07 7.54 3.86
N ALA A 5 -47.37 6.37 4.39
CA ALA A 5 -46.35 5.40 4.87
C ALA A 5 -45.50 4.86 3.70
N LEU A 6 -46.13 4.53 2.56
CA LEU A 6 -45.46 4.09 1.36
C LEU A 6 -44.58 5.17 0.72
N TYR A 7 -45.02 6.42 0.75
CA TYR A 7 -44.20 7.54 0.27
C TYR A 7 -42.96 7.78 1.14
N ARG A 8 -43.13 7.70 2.45
CA ARG A 8 -42.04 7.87 3.44
C ARG A 8 -41.01 6.75 3.28
N SER A 9 -41.45 5.50 3.17
CA SER A 9 -40.56 4.35 2.98
C SER A 9 -39.79 4.43 1.65
N ARG A 10 -40.39 4.88 0.57
CA ARG A 10 -39.73 5.08 -0.72
C ARG A 10 -38.71 6.22 -0.67
N LYS A 11 -39.02 7.30 0.04
CA LYS A 11 -38.08 8.43 0.23
C LYS A 11 -36.87 8.01 1.06
N GLU A 12 -37.09 7.26 2.15
CA GLU A 12 -36.01 6.74 2.99
C GLU A 12 -35.12 5.74 2.25
N ALA A 13 -35.72 4.83 1.46
CA ALA A 13 -34.96 3.89 0.62
C ALA A 13 -34.14 4.62 -0.46
N ARG A 14 -34.65 5.70 -1.03
CA ARG A 14 -33.93 6.50 -2.02
C ARG A 14 -32.73 7.24 -1.39
N ILE A 15 -32.92 7.86 -0.24
CA ILE A 15 -31.84 8.53 0.52
C ILE A 15 -30.76 7.52 0.89
N HIS A 16 -31.16 6.34 1.36
CA HIS A 16 -30.20 5.28 1.71
C HIS A 16 -29.43 4.76 0.49
N SER A 17 -30.11 4.61 -0.65
CA SER A 17 -29.48 4.21 -1.91
C SER A 17 -28.51 5.28 -2.44
N GLU A 18 -28.85 6.56 -2.33
CA GLU A 18 -27.99 7.67 -2.73
C GLU A 18 -26.75 7.76 -1.81
N ALA A 19 -26.92 7.64 -0.50
CA ALA A 19 -25.82 7.61 0.45
C ALA A 19 -24.87 6.41 0.21
N MET A 20 -25.43 5.24 -0.08
CA MET A 20 -24.64 4.04 -0.40
C MET A 20 -23.88 4.19 -1.73
N ARG A 21 -24.48 4.83 -2.73
CA ARG A 21 -23.79 5.16 -3.99
C ARG A 21 -22.63 6.13 -3.77
N THR A 22 -22.85 7.17 -2.98
CA THR A 22 -21.79 8.15 -2.66
C THR A 22 -20.64 7.47 -1.94
N ALA A 23 -20.90 6.68 -0.90
CA ALA A 23 -19.88 5.94 -0.17
C ALA A 23 -19.09 4.97 -1.06
N LEU A 24 -19.77 4.25 -1.97
CA LEU A 24 -19.11 3.38 -2.94
C LEU A 24 -18.25 4.18 -3.92
N THR A 25 -18.74 5.31 -4.42
CA THR A 25 -17.98 6.18 -5.34
C THR A 25 -16.72 6.72 -4.67
N GLU A 26 -16.83 7.15 -3.42
CA GLU A 26 -15.68 7.61 -2.62
C GLU A 26 -14.66 6.50 -2.39
N GLN A 27 -15.09 5.28 -2.07
CA GLN A 27 -14.21 4.13 -1.93
C GLN A 27 -13.49 3.79 -3.25
N TYR A 28 -14.22 3.78 -4.37
CA TYR A 28 -13.60 3.53 -5.68
C TYR A 28 -12.65 4.65 -6.10
N SER A 29 -12.96 5.90 -5.79
CA SER A 29 -12.05 7.03 -6.04
C SER A 29 -10.76 6.90 -5.22
N ALA A 30 -10.85 6.55 -3.94
CA ALA A 30 -9.68 6.32 -3.09
C ALA A 30 -8.81 5.15 -3.58
N VAL A 31 -9.44 4.05 -4.04
CA VAL A 31 -8.72 2.92 -4.65
C VAL A 31 -8.07 3.33 -5.97
N ALA A 32 -8.75 4.09 -6.82
CA ALA A 32 -8.21 4.57 -8.09
C ALA A 32 -7.03 5.53 -7.87
N GLU A 33 -7.11 6.40 -6.87
CA GLU A 33 -6.01 7.30 -6.47
C GLU A 33 -4.82 6.51 -5.94
N ALA A 34 -5.05 5.52 -5.07
CA ALA A 34 -4.00 4.64 -4.56
C ALA A 34 -3.33 3.84 -5.69
N LEU A 35 -4.09 3.35 -6.66
CA LEU A 35 -3.56 2.67 -7.85
C LEU A 35 -2.79 3.64 -8.76
N GLY A 36 -3.23 4.90 -8.87
CA GLY A 36 -2.52 5.96 -9.58
C GLY A 36 -1.15 6.25 -8.97
N VAL A 37 -1.09 6.42 -7.64
CA VAL A 37 0.15 6.62 -6.89
C VAL A 37 1.08 5.41 -7.03
N LEU A 38 0.55 4.19 -6.92
CA LEU A 38 1.32 2.97 -7.16
C LEU A 38 1.85 2.88 -8.58
N SER A 39 1.04 3.25 -9.58
CA SER A 39 1.45 3.29 -10.98
C SER A 39 2.54 4.31 -11.24
N GLU A 40 2.46 5.48 -10.62
CA GLU A 40 3.52 6.49 -10.70
C GLU A 40 4.82 6.04 -10.01
N GLN A 41 4.71 5.37 -8.86
CA GLN A 41 5.86 4.83 -8.14
C GLN A 41 6.54 3.69 -8.92
N LEU A 42 5.74 2.84 -9.59
CA LEU A 42 6.23 1.75 -10.46
C LEU A 42 6.73 2.27 -11.82
N GLY A 43 6.23 3.42 -12.28
CA GLY A 43 6.55 4.02 -13.57
C GLY A 43 7.72 5.00 -13.57
N ARG A 44 8.24 5.39 -12.40
CA ARG A 44 9.47 6.19 -12.32
C ARG A 44 10.66 5.24 -12.39
N PRO A 45 11.40 5.22 -13.52
CA PRO A 45 12.65 4.47 -13.56
C PRO A 45 13.61 5.14 -12.59
N GLY A 46 13.93 4.45 -11.50
CA GLY A 46 15.01 4.88 -10.63
C GLY A 46 16.35 4.86 -11.38
N ASP A 47 17.36 5.54 -10.84
CA ASP A 47 18.70 5.51 -11.39
C ASP A 47 19.23 4.07 -11.38
N PRO A 48 19.63 3.51 -12.53
CA PRO A 48 20.07 2.12 -12.61
C PRO A 48 21.43 1.92 -11.94
N GLU A 49 21.55 0.80 -11.22
CA GLU A 49 22.78 0.33 -10.58
C GLU A 49 23.31 -0.95 -11.28
N PRO A 50 23.93 -0.85 -12.46
CA PRO A 50 24.24 -2.03 -13.30
C PRO A 50 25.20 -3.00 -12.62
N TYR A 51 26.17 -2.51 -11.83
CA TYR A 51 27.08 -3.37 -11.10
C TYR A 51 26.35 -4.22 -10.06
N LYS A 52 25.47 -3.61 -9.27
CA LYS A 52 24.67 -4.36 -8.28
C LYS A 52 23.68 -5.32 -8.96
N SER A 53 23.07 -4.90 -10.07
CA SER A 53 22.20 -5.75 -10.89
C SER A 53 22.92 -7.02 -11.33
N SER A 54 24.14 -6.90 -11.85
CA SER A 54 24.96 -8.06 -12.28
C SER A 54 25.30 -8.97 -11.10
N ARG A 55 25.69 -8.40 -9.96
CA ARG A 55 26.03 -9.18 -8.75
C ARG A 55 24.83 -9.93 -8.19
N VAL A 56 23.66 -9.32 -8.19
CA VAL A 56 22.40 -9.98 -7.78
C VAL A 56 22.04 -11.10 -8.76
N ALA A 57 22.17 -10.88 -10.07
CA ALA A 57 21.91 -11.90 -11.07
C ALA A 57 22.88 -13.09 -10.95
N GLU A 58 24.16 -12.85 -10.70
CA GLU A 58 25.17 -13.89 -10.44
C GLU A 58 24.80 -14.72 -9.20
N PHE A 59 24.35 -14.08 -8.13
CA PHE A 59 23.91 -14.76 -6.91
C PHE A 59 22.76 -15.74 -7.20
N PHE A 60 21.71 -15.29 -7.87
CA PHE A 60 20.59 -16.15 -8.23
C PHE A 60 21.00 -17.29 -9.20
N THR A 61 21.92 -17.00 -10.11
CA THR A 61 22.48 -18.01 -11.01
C THR A 61 23.26 -19.08 -10.23
N GLY A 62 24.04 -18.68 -9.23
CA GLY A 62 24.75 -19.57 -8.32
C GLY A 62 23.81 -20.46 -7.48
N LEU A 63 22.59 -20.02 -7.20
CA LEU A 63 21.54 -20.81 -6.57
C LEU A 63 20.84 -21.80 -7.54
N GLY A 64 21.24 -21.85 -8.80
CA GLY A 64 20.60 -22.66 -9.83
C GLY A 64 19.26 -22.08 -10.33
N ALA A 65 18.99 -20.80 -10.07
CA ALA A 65 17.79 -20.09 -10.48
C ALA A 65 18.17 -18.82 -11.30
N PRO A 66 18.74 -18.97 -12.50
CA PRO A 66 19.15 -17.82 -13.31
C PRO A 66 17.95 -16.91 -13.60
N PRO A 67 18.03 -15.60 -13.29
CA PRO A 67 16.93 -14.70 -13.54
C PRO A 67 16.79 -14.40 -15.03
N GLN A 68 15.55 -14.26 -15.50
CA GLN A 68 15.28 -13.74 -16.84
C GLN A 68 15.54 -12.24 -16.93
N GLU A 69 15.25 -11.55 -15.83
CA GLU A 69 15.45 -10.10 -15.69
C GLU A 69 15.90 -9.81 -14.26
N CYS A 70 16.88 -8.93 -14.13
CA CYS A 70 17.35 -8.45 -12.83
C CYS A 70 17.74 -6.97 -12.95
N ALA A 71 17.08 -6.14 -12.18
CA ALA A 71 17.34 -4.70 -12.13
C ALA A 71 17.47 -4.25 -10.68
N VAL A 72 18.52 -3.51 -10.39
CA VAL A 72 18.69 -2.76 -9.14
C VAL A 72 18.71 -1.29 -9.48
N THR A 73 17.89 -0.51 -8.78
CA THR A 73 17.72 0.92 -9.02
C THR A 73 17.74 1.71 -7.71
N LEU A 74 18.02 2.99 -7.80
CA LEU A 74 17.88 3.95 -6.70
C LEU A 74 16.70 4.87 -7.01
N ASP A 75 15.83 5.08 -6.04
CA ASP A 75 14.75 6.08 -6.17
C ASP A 75 15.27 7.51 -5.92
N ASP A 76 14.39 8.49 -6.08
CA ASP A 76 14.69 9.93 -5.88
C ASP A 76 15.20 10.26 -4.47
N LEU A 77 15.00 9.36 -3.50
CA LEU A 77 15.50 9.48 -2.12
C LEU A 77 16.80 8.69 -1.90
N GLY A 78 17.38 8.12 -2.95
CA GLY A 78 18.58 7.29 -2.89
C GLY A 78 18.36 5.91 -2.23
N ARG A 79 17.11 5.43 -2.13
CA ARG A 79 16.81 4.10 -1.60
C ARG A 79 16.91 3.05 -2.69
N THR A 80 17.42 1.90 -2.29
CA THR A 80 17.62 0.77 -3.18
C THR A 80 16.34 -0.03 -3.37
N HIS A 81 16.03 -0.29 -4.63
CA HIS A 81 15.00 -1.23 -5.07
C HIS A 81 15.64 -2.29 -5.96
N ALA A 82 15.19 -3.54 -5.84
CA ALA A 82 15.62 -4.59 -6.74
C ALA A 82 14.42 -5.40 -7.24
N ALA A 83 14.38 -5.66 -8.53
CA ALA A 83 13.39 -6.51 -9.18
C ALA A 83 14.12 -7.70 -9.81
N VAL A 84 13.71 -8.92 -9.44
CA VAL A 84 14.31 -10.16 -9.94
C VAL A 84 13.20 -11.08 -10.46
N THR A 85 13.19 -11.35 -11.75
CA THR A 85 12.20 -12.20 -12.40
C THR A 85 12.78 -13.59 -12.64
N LEU A 86 12.14 -14.60 -12.06
CA LEU A 86 12.60 -16.00 -12.03
C LEU A 86 11.57 -16.94 -12.65
N PRO A 87 12.00 -18.05 -13.26
CA PRO A 87 11.11 -19.10 -13.76
C PRO A 87 10.55 -20.00 -12.65
N ARG A 88 10.66 -19.60 -11.39
CA ARG A 88 10.18 -20.30 -10.20
C ARG A 88 8.92 -19.64 -9.68
N THR A 89 7.90 -20.39 -9.34
CA THR A 89 6.58 -19.85 -8.95
C THR A 89 6.28 -19.91 -7.46
N ARG A 90 7.10 -20.60 -6.65
CA ARG A 90 6.82 -20.76 -5.21
C ARG A 90 8.07 -20.52 -4.37
N PHE A 91 7.87 -19.74 -3.31
CA PHE A 91 8.87 -19.44 -2.28
C PHE A 91 8.23 -19.57 -0.91
N THR A 92 8.96 -20.12 0.04
CA THR A 92 8.56 -20.11 1.45
C THR A 92 8.90 -18.77 2.09
N PRO A 93 8.22 -18.37 3.17
CA PRO A 93 8.56 -17.15 3.91
C PRO A 93 10.02 -17.11 4.41
N GLN A 94 10.56 -18.27 4.79
CA GLN A 94 11.96 -18.38 5.23
C GLN A 94 12.93 -18.15 4.07
N GLU A 95 12.65 -18.71 2.88
CA GLU A 95 13.46 -18.45 1.68
C GLU A 95 13.44 -16.96 1.31
N LEU A 96 12.26 -16.32 1.34
CA LEU A 96 12.14 -14.89 1.03
C LEU A 96 12.92 -14.01 2.00
N ALA A 97 12.91 -14.35 3.30
CA ALA A 97 13.68 -13.64 4.31
C ALA A 97 15.20 -13.83 4.12
N ALA A 98 15.63 -15.05 3.77
CA ALA A 98 17.03 -15.33 3.45
C ALA A 98 17.50 -14.57 2.22
N LEU A 99 16.69 -14.59 1.15
CA LEU A 99 16.98 -13.84 -0.08
C LEU A 99 17.08 -12.34 0.17
N ALA A 100 16.21 -11.77 1.02
CA ALA A 100 16.27 -10.36 1.40
C ALA A 100 17.60 -10.03 2.12
N GLY A 101 18.09 -10.92 2.97
CA GLY A 101 19.38 -10.79 3.63
C GLY A 101 20.54 -10.78 2.66
N GLU A 102 20.60 -11.76 1.76
CA GLU A 102 21.71 -11.91 0.80
C GLU A 102 21.72 -10.78 -0.26
N VAL A 103 20.58 -10.46 -0.85
CA VAL A 103 20.45 -9.32 -1.79
C VAL A 103 20.79 -8.02 -1.07
N GLY A 104 20.34 -7.88 0.18
CA GLY A 104 20.68 -6.72 1.02
C GLY A 104 22.19 -6.60 1.26
N HIS A 105 22.87 -7.72 1.51
CA HIS A 105 24.33 -7.76 1.66
C HIS A 105 25.04 -7.32 0.37
N ILE A 106 24.61 -7.85 -0.78
CA ILE A 106 25.15 -7.44 -2.09
C ILE A 106 24.97 -5.95 -2.34
N CYS A 107 23.78 -5.44 -2.04
CA CYS A 107 23.43 -4.02 -2.21
C CYS A 107 24.01 -3.10 -1.11
N ARG A 108 24.54 -3.66 -0.01
CA ARG A 108 24.96 -2.96 1.20
C ARG A 108 23.84 -2.14 1.83
N ARG A 109 22.65 -2.72 1.86
CA ARG A 109 21.40 -2.12 2.36
C ARG A 109 20.59 -3.15 3.13
N THR A 110 19.81 -2.70 4.08
CA THR A 110 18.82 -3.57 4.73
C THR A 110 17.55 -3.56 3.91
N LEU A 111 17.20 -4.71 3.33
CA LEU A 111 16.00 -4.85 2.52
C LEU A 111 14.87 -5.49 3.35
N GLU A 112 13.64 -5.16 2.99
CA GLU A 112 12.45 -5.87 3.49
C GLU A 112 12.28 -7.20 2.76
N VAL A 113 11.49 -8.10 3.37
CA VAL A 113 11.06 -9.33 2.69
C VAL A 113 10.33 -8.94 1.40
N PRO A 114 10.74 -9.52 0.24
CA PRO A 114 10.23 -9.05 -1.04
C PRO A 114 8.75 -9.32 -1.22
N GLN A 115 8.08 -8.43 -1.95
CA GLN A 115 6.77 -8.72 -2.51
C GLN A 115 6.92 -9.72 -3.66
N VAL A 116 5.98 -10.65 -3.75
CA VAL A 116 6.00 -11.73 -4.75
C VAL A 116 4.88 -11.50 -5.76
N LEU A 117 5.24 -11.24 -7.00
CA LEU A 117 4.30 -11.11 -8.12
C LEU A 117 4.46 -12.31 -9.04
N SER A 118 3.40 -13.09 -9.23
CA SER A 118 3.43 -14.27 -10.10
C SER A 118 2.53 -14.05 -11.32
N CYS A 119 3.08 -14.24 -12.52
CA CYS A 119 2.36 -14.12 -13.77
C CYS A 119 2.92 -15.09 -14.79
N LYS A 120 2.05 -15.85 -15.46
CA LYS A 120 2.39 -16.75 -16.58
C LYS A 120 3.57 -17.69 -16.31
N GLY A 121 3.65 -18.27 -15.11
CA GLY A 121 4.72 -19.21 -14.72
C GLY A 121 6.04 -18.54 -14.33
N MET A 122 6.09 -17.24 -14.30
CA MET A 122 7.21 -16.43 -13.83
C MET A 122 6.86 -15.80 -12.49
N THR A 123 7.88 -15.56 -11.69
CA THR A 123 7.73 -14.84 -10.42
C THR A 123 8.74 -13.70 -10.37
N THR A 124 8.24 -12.50 -10.12
CA THR A 124 9.07 -11.33 -9.85
C THR A 124 9.10 -11.07 -8.35
N LEU A 125 10.29 -11.04 -7.80
CA LEU A 125 10.58 -10.63 -6.42
C LEU A 125 10.92 -9.15 -6.42
N LEU A 126 10.13 -8.35 -5.70
CA LEU A 126 10.37 -6.90 -5.55
C LEU A 126 10.92 -6.63 -4.16
N PHE A 127 12.18 -6.29 -4.09
CA PHE A 127 12.88 -5.90 -2.86
C PHE A 127 12.88 -4.39 -2.73
N SER A 128 12.66 -3.90 -1.52
CA SER A 128 12.70 -2.48 -1.19
C SER A 128 13.58 -2.27 0.04
N GLU A 129 14.32 -1.18 0.07
CA GLU A 129 15.09 -0.81 1.25
C GLU A 129 14.17 -0.55 2.44
N ARG A 130 14.50 -1.15 3.59
CA ARG A 130 13.76 -0.95 4.83
C ARG A 130 13.86 0.50 5.27
N PRO A 131 12.73 1.18 5.55
CA PRO A 131 12.76 2.53 6.09
C PRO A 131 13.56 2.58 7.40
N ALA A 132 14.43 3.59 7.53
CA ALA A 132 15.22 3.80 8.76
C ALA A 132 14.33 4.12 9.97
N LEU A 133 13.16 4.69 9.73
CA LEU A 133 12.19 5.08 10.76
C LEU A 133 10.82 4.48 10.44
N ARG A 134 10.12 4.06 11.47
CA ARG A 134 8.73 3.62 11.40
C ARG A 134 7.88 4.52 12.28
N ALA A 135 6.87 5.15 11.69
CA ALA A 135 5.87 5.87 12.46
C ALA A 135 4.80 4.91 13.01
N VAL A 136 4.46 5.08 14.27
CA VAL A 136 3.33 4.39 14.91
C VAL A 136 2.41 5.47 15.43
N PHE A 137 1.15 5.43 15.02
CA PHE A 137 0.14 6.37 15.46
C PHE A 137 -0.78 5.71 16.48
N GLY A 138 -1.17 6.49 17.48
CA GLY A 138 -2.25 6.17 18.39
C GLY A 138 -3.33 7.23 18.27
N ALA A 139 -4.60 6.84 18.22
CA ALA A 139 -5.72 7.74 18.21
C ALA A 139 -6.75 7.29 19.24
N ALA A 140 -7.35 8.26 19.94
CA ALA A 140 -8.48 8.04 20.82
C ALA A 140 -9.53 9.13 20.53
N SER A 141 -10.80 8.74 20.54
CA SER A 141 -11.93 9.64 20.36
C SER A 141 -12.88 9.48 21.52
N ALA A 142 -13.41 10.60 22.01
CA ALA A 142 -14.43 10.62 23.05
C ALA A 142 -15.50 11.65 22.68
N ALA A 143 -16.76 11.22 22.71
CA ALA A 143 -17.88 12.12 22.48
C ALA A 143 -18.06 13.07 23.70
N ALA A 144 -18.17 14.35 23.44
CA ALA A 144 -18.42 15.35 24.51
C ALA A 144 -19.83 15.23 25.08
N ARG A 145 -20.83 14.90 24.24
CA ARG A 145 -22.22 14.65 24.63
C ARG A 145 -22.84 13.67 23.65
N GLY A 146 -23.36 12.54 24.17
CA GLY A 146 -23.98 11.51 23.35
C GLY A 146 -23.02 10.35 23.01
N GLU A 147 -23.41 9.49 22.05
CA GLU A 147 -22.69 8.26 21.71
C GLU A 147 -21.71 8.43 20.53
N VAL A 148 -21.74 9.58 19.83
CA VAL A 148 -20.99 9.78 18.59
C VAL A 148 -20.19 11.08 18.66
N SER A 149 -18.88 10.99 18.38
CA SER A 149 -18.01 12.15 18.15
C SER A 149 -18.11 12.58 16.69
N GLY A 150 -18.11 13.89 16.44
CA GLY A 150 -17.97 14.47 15.11
C GLY A 150 -16.53 14.49 14.61
N ASP A 151 -15.56 14.22 15.49
CA ASP A 151 -14.15 14.24 15.13
C ASP A 151 -13.76 12.96 14.40
N ALA A 152 -12.95 13.10 13.38
CA ALA A 152 -12.40 11.99 12.63
C ALA A 152 -10.87 12.02 12.62
N VAL A 153 -10.26 10.84 12.73
CA VAL A 153 -8.81 10.66 12.61
C VAL A 153 -8.54 9.68 11.49
N GLN A 154 -7.66 10.05 10.59
CA GLN A 154 -7.22 9.18 9.52
C GLN A 154 -5.70 9.09 9.50
N GLN A 155 -5.16 7.89 9.25
CA GLN A 155 -3.73 7.62 9.28
C GLN A 155 -3.32 6.98 7.96
N PHE A 156 -2.24 7.47 7.39
CA PHE A 156 -1.65 6.93 6.15
C PHE A 156 -0.17 6.68 6.38
N CYS A 157 0.29 5.51 5.96
CA CYS A 157 1.71 5.20 5.92
C CYS A 157 2.07 4.74 4.51
N SER A 158 3.06 5.38 3.94
CA SER A 158 3.72 4.95 2.71
C SER A 158 5.20 4.65 3.02
N PRO A 159 5.94 4.02 2.10
CA PRO A 159 7.38 3.85 2.28
C PRO A 159 8.16 5.17 2.47
N THR A 160 7.59 6.29 2.04
CA THR A 160 8.24 7.61 2.04
C THR A 160 7.68 8.58 3.06
N ALA A 161 6.44 8.38 3.52
CA ALA A 161 5.76 9.32 4.38
C ALA A 161 4.82 8.63 5.37
N ALA A 162 4.69 9.21 6.54
CA ALA A 162 3.66 8.89 7.51
C ALA A 162 2.85 10.16 7.78
N GLN A 163 1.55 10.08 7.60
CA GLN A 163 0.64 11.21 7.71
C GLN A 163 -0.49 10.87 8.66
N MET A 164 -0.87 11.84 9.47
CA MET A 164 -2.04 11.77 10.33
C MET A 164 -2.90 13.00 10.06
N ILE A 165 -4.16 12.79 9.76
CA ILE A 165 -5.15 13.84 9.53
C ILE A 165 -6.12 13.79 10.69
N LEU A 166 -6.30 14.92 11.36
CA LEU A 166 -7.29 15.13 12.40
C LEU A 166 -8.32 16.12 11.87
N CYS A 167 -9.57 15.73 11.84
CA CYS A 167 -10.70 16.57 11.48
C CYS A 167 -11.57 16.78 12.71
N ASP A 168 -11.80 18.04 13.07
CA ASP A 168 -12.74 18.44 14.12
C ASP A 168 -14.10 18.70 13.47
N GLY A 169 -15.14 17.99 13.92
CA GLY A 169 -16.49 18.13 13.42
C GLY A 169 -17.20 19.35 13.99
N MET A 170 -17.79 20.17 13.14
CA MET A 170 -18.58 21.33 13.58
C MET A 170 -19.91 20.88 14.18
N GLY A 171 -20.12 21.12 15.48
CA GLY A 171 -21.34 20.83 16.18
C GLY A 171 -21.26 19.65 17.14
N THR A 172 -22.40 19.10 17.52
CA THR A 172 -22.50 17.99 18.48
C THR A 172 -23.45 16.91 17.97
N GLY A 173 -23.13 15.65 18.25
CA GLY A 173 -23.96 14.49 17.93
C GLY A 173 -23.96 14.08 16.45
N ARG A 174 -24.98 13.32 16.02
CA ARG A 174 -25.06 12.75 14.67
C ARG A 174 -24.89 13.72 13.51
N PRO A 175 -25.36 14.97 13.55
CA PRO A 175 -25.14 15.91 12.44
C PRO A 175 -23.67 16.32 12.24
N ALA A 176 -22.84 16.18 13.26
CA ALA A 176 -21.42 16.51 13.19
C ALA A 176 -20.54 15.30 12.77
N ALA A 177 -21.13 14.11 12.70
CA ALA A 177 -20.44 12.87 12.40
C ALA A 177 -20.65 12.39 10.94
N VAL A 178 -21.04 13.30 10.04
CA VAL A 178 -21.29 13.01 8.61
C VAL A 178 -20.13 13.45 7.74
#